data_898166727b3d644275d5a6021a3394ba
#
_entry.id   898166727b3d644275d5a6021a3394ba
#
_cell.length_a   1.000
_cell.length_b   1.000
_cell.length_c   1.000
_cell.angle_alpha   90.00
_cell.angle_beta   90.00
_cell.angle_gamma   90.00
#
_symmetry.space_group_name_H-M   'P 1'
#
loop_
_entity.id
_entity.type
_entity.pdbx_description
1 polymer ?
#
loop_
_entity_poly.entity_id
_entity_poly.type
_entity_poly.pdbx_seq_one_letter_code
_entity_poly.pdbx_strand_id
1 'polypeptide(L)'
;MNLNETIIKIRVELQNSKIKKSGKNRFAGFEYYELADFLPKLNELMLKEKVNDRFTIKDGLAMLELIKGEERQEYTIPFQIFPTPLNKNGSPSMQDIQYLGALNTYYKRYLYLNAFGITDGEVIDSMDNTTLKKGVTFTPNTKEQEQDILKLMNKMKDLVIDTNSDMDEILKYYKVKSNADMTIEQLQDCVKNLELKLKKIEMLRESGQEVE
;
A
#
# COMPACT_ATOMS: atom_id res chain seq x y z
N MET A 1 13.35 -26.86 -23.51
CA MET A 1 13.42 -25.92 -22.38
C MET A 1 12.39 -26.35 -21.36
N ASN A 2 12.83 -26.55 -20.12
CA ASN A 2 11.94 -26.77 -18.98
C ASN A 2 11.18 -25.50 -18.62
N LEU A 3 10.22 -25.60 -17.66
CA LEU A 3 9.39 -24.46 -17.28
C LEU A 3 10.22 -23.30 -16.70
N ASN A 4 11.23 -23.59 -15.85
CA ASN A 4 12.06 -22.54 -15.25
C ASN A 4 12.87 -21.77 -16.31
N GLU A 5 13.52 -22.47 -17.24
CA GLU A 5 14.23 -21.83 -18.36
C GLU A 5 13.29 -21.00 -19.22
N THR A 6 12.07 -21.50 -19.42
CA THR A 6 11.04 -20.80 -20.19
C THR A 6 10.58 -19.52 -19.49
N ILE A 7 10.38 -19.56 -18.17
CA ILE A 7 10.03 -18.36 -17.39
C ILE A 7 11.14 -17.30 -17.49
N ILE A 8 12.41 -17.71 -17.37
CA ILE A 8 13.55 -16.79 -17.52
C ILE A 8 13.55 -16.15 -18.92
N LYS A 9 13.31 -16.94 -19.97
CA LYS A 9 13.22 -16.44 -21.33
C LYS A 9 12.10 -15.41 -21.50
N ILE A 10 10.90 -15.71 -20.98
CA ILE A 10 9.77 -14.79 -21.00
C ILE A 10 10.11 -13.49 -20.27
N ARG A 11 10.73 -13.57 -19.09
CA ARG A 11 11.19 -12.39 -18.32
C ARG A 11 12.10 -11.48 -19.14
N VAL A 12 13.11 -12.05 -19.80
CA VAL A 12 14.05 -11.31 -20.65
C VAL A 12 13.34 -10.66 -21.84
N GLU A 13 12.49 -11.40 -22.55
CA GLU A 13 11.73 -10.86 -23.67
C GLU A 13 10.75 -9.76 -23.23
N LEU A 14 10.13 -9.91 -22.06
CA LEU A 14 9.22 -8.92 -21.48
C LEU A 14 9.96 -7.64 -21.07
N GLN A 15 11.10 -7.75 -20.41
CA GLN A 15 11.95 -6.61 -20.02
C GLN A 15 12.47 -5.82 -21.23
N ASN A 16 12.76 -6.50 -22.33
CA ASN A 16 13.14 -5.85 -23.59
C ASN A 16 11.94 -5.19 -24.30
N SER A 17 10.72 -5.51 -23.88
CA SER A 17 9.50 -4.87 -24.40
C SER A 17 9.33 -3.52 -23.69
N LYS A 18 9.26 -2.42 -24.44
CA LYS A 18 9.06 -1.07 -23.88
C LYS A 18 7.63 -0.88 -23.39
N ILE A 19 7.26 -1.56 -22.32
CA ILE A 19 5.94 -1.43 -21.67
C ILE A 19 5.92 -0.11 -20.88
N LYS A 20 4.85 0.67 -21.04
CA LYS A 20 4.67 1.93 -20.33
C LYS A 20 3.72 1.71 -19.14
N LYS A 21 3.99 2.37 -18.03
CA LYS A 21 3.12 2.42 -16.87
C LYS A 21 1.93 3.34 -17.17
N SER A 22 0.70 2.87 -16.93
CA SER A 22 -0.52 3.68 -17.06
C SER A 22 -1.15 4.01 -15.70
N GLY A 23 -0.90 3.21 -14.69
CA GLY A 23 -1.40 3.43 -13.34
C GLY A 23 -0.73 4.63 -12.69
N LYS A 24 -1.53 5.46 -11.99
CA LYS A 24 -1.05 6.65 -11.28
C LYS A 24 -1.58 6.66 -9.86
N ASN A 25 -0.69 6.59 -8.90
CA ASN A 25 -1.02 6.89 -7.53
C ASN A 25 -0.86 8.39 -7.28
N ARG A 26 -1.98 9.13 -7.41
CA ARG A 26 -1.98 10.59 -7.24
C ARG A 26 -1.65 11.02 -5.82
N PHE A 27 -1.86 10.16 -4.84
CA PHE A 27 -1.63 10.44 -3.44
C PHE A 27 -0.13 10.33 -3.08
N ALA A 28 0.52 9.28 -3.59
CA ALA A 28 1.94 9.03 -3.34
C ALA A 28 2.87 9.55 -4.48
N GLY A 29 2.29 10.05 -5.59
CA GLY A 29 3.03 10.71 -6.66
C GLY A 29 3.83 9.80 -7.58
N PHE A 30 3.54 8.49 -7.62
CA PHE A 30 4.26 7.55 -8.47
C PHE A 30 3.37 6.87 -9.54
N GLU A 31 4.02 6.40 -10.62
CA GLU A 31 3.37 5.59 -11.65
C GLU A 31 3.68 4.10 -11.42
N TYR A 32 2.72 3.24 -11.74
CA TYR A 32 2.85 1.80 -11.59
C TYR A 32 2.26 1.05 -12.79
N TYR A 33 2.63 -0.23 -12.95
CA TYR A 33 2.07 -1.08 -13.99
C TYR A 33 0.68 -1.58 -13.61
N GLU A 34 -0.32 -1.27 -14.44
CA GLU A 34 -1.60 -1.95 -14.41
C GLU A 34 -1.49 -3.32 -15.11
N LEU A 35 -2.42 -4.24 -14.80
CA LEU A 35 -2.47 -5.53 -15.49
C LEU A 35 -2.61 -5.36 -17.02
N ALA A 36 -3.36 -4.36 -17.45
CA ALA A 36 -3.58 -4.05 -18.86
C ALA A 36 -2.31 -3.61 -19.61
N ASP A 37 -1.29 -3.12 -18.90
CA ASP A 37 -0.06 -2.65 -19.53
C ASP A 37 0.83 -3.79 -20.00
N PHE A 38 0.92 -4.86 -19.25
CA PHE A 38 1.86 -5.94 -19.52
C PHE A 38 1.20 -7.28 -19.90
N LEU A 39 -0.04 -7.56 -19.46
CA LEU A 39 -0.71 -8.84 -19.77
C LEU A 39 -0.84 -9.13 -21.27
N PRO A 40 -1.16 -8.18 -22.15
CA PRO A 40 -1.25 -8.47 -23.57
C PRO A 40 0.08 -9.01 -24.14
N LYS A 41 1.20 -8.36 -23.79
CA LYS A 41 2.52 -8.80 -24.23
C LYS A 41 2.95 -10.09 -23.55
N LEU A 42 2.66 -10.23 -22.26
CA LEU A 42 2.95 -11.44 -21.51
C LEU A 42 2.21 -12.65 -22.08
N ASN A 43 0.91 -12.50 -22.39
CA ASN A 43 0.10 -13.57 -22.98
C ASN A 43 0.63 -14.00 -24.38
N GLU A 44 1.10 -13.05 -25.20
CA GLU A 44 1.75 -13.34 -26.47
C GLU A 44 3.00 -14.22 -26.25
N LEU A 45 3.83 -13.86 -25.28
CA LEU A 45 5.05 -14.61 -24.95
C LEU A 45 4.74 -15.99 -24.35
N MET A 46 3.77 -16.08 -23.45
CA MET A 46 3.32 -17.36 -22.87
C MET A 46 2.75 -18.29 -23.94
N LEU A 47 1.93 -17.76 -24.86
CA LEU A 47 1.40 -18.53 -25.99
C LEU A 47 2.54 -19.10 -26.87
N LYS A 48 3.52 -18.24 -27.22
CA LYS A 48 4.70 -18.62 -28.00
C LYS A 48 5.49 -19.76 -27.34
N GLU A 49 5.63 -19.71 -26.03
CA GLU A 49 6.40 -20.66 -25.23
C GLU A 49 5.56 -21.84 -24.69
N LYS A 50 4.27 -21.91 -25.02
CA LYS A 50 3.32 -22.94 -24.56
C LYS A 50 3.24 -23.05 -23.04
N VAL A 51 3.22 -21.90 -22.37
CA VAL A 51 2.98 -21.77 -20.94
C VAL A 51 1.54 -21.31 -20.75
N ASN A 52 0.83 -21.98 -19.85
CA ASN A 52 -0.49 -21.56 -19.37
C ASN A 52 -0.38 -21.03 -17.94
N ASP A 53 -1.38 -20.29 -17.49
CA ASP A 53 -1.45 -19.78 -16.13
C ASP A 53 -2.83 -20.02 -15.51
N ARG A 54 -2.85 -20.11 -14.19
CA ARG A 54 -4.06 -20.20 -13.40
C ARG A 54 -3.93 -19.30 -12.16
N PHE A 55 -4.82 -18.33 -12.04
CA PHE A 55 -4.95 -17.54 -10.83
C PHE A 55 -6.11 -18.07 -9.98
N THR A 56 -5.87 -18.30 -8.69
CA THR A 56 -6.87 -18.76 -7.72
C THR A 56 -6.71 -18.05 -6.38
N ILE A 57 -7.83 -17.89 -5.65
CA ILE A 57 -7.84 -17.49 -4.25
C ILE A 57 -8.49 -18.62 -3.48
N LYS A 58 -7.73 -19.24 -2.56
CA LYS A 58 -8.18 -20.37 -1.78
C LYS A 58 -7.42 -20.44 -0.46
N ASP A 59 -8.10 -20.83 0.62
CA ASP A 59 -7.51 -21.10 1.94
C ASP A 59 -6.65 -19.94 2.47
N GLY A 60 -7.09 -18.69 2.26
CA GLY A 60 -6.36 -17.50 2.71
C GLY A 60 -5.11 -17.16 1.88
N LEU A 61 -4.96 -17.77 0.70
CA LEU A 61 -3.86 -17.50 -0.23
C LEU A 61 -4.42 -17.05 -1.59
N ALA A 62 -3.79 -16.04 -2.18
CA ALA A 62 -3.85 -15.76 -3.60
C ALA A 62 -2.68 -16.48 -4.26
N MET A 63 -2.93 -17.23 -5.32
CA MET A 63 -1.96 -18.09 -5.99
C MET A 63 -2.00 -17.89 -7.50
N LEU A 64 -0.83 -17.81 -8.10
CA LEU A 64 -0.60 -17.89 -9.54
C LEU A 64 0.23 -19.15 -9.82
N GLU A 65 -0.34 -20.08 -10.58
CA GLU A 65 0.32 -21.27 -11.06
C GLU A 65 0.68 -21.10 -12.54
N LEU A 66 1.94 -21.30 -12.88
CA LEU A 66 2.42 -21.39 -14.27
C LEU A 66 2.59 -22.85 -14.66
N ILE A 67 2.13 -23.22 -15.84
CA ILE A 67 1.97 -24.60 -16.29
C ILE A 67 2.60 -24.78 -17.67
N LYS A 68 3.50 -25.75 -17.82
CA LYS A 68 4.06 -26.17 -19.12
C LYS A 68 4.13 -27.69 -19.20
N GLY A 69 3.22 -28.29 -19.97
CA GLY A 69 3.06 -29.74 -19.94
C GLY A 69 2.68 -30.24 -18.55
N GLU A 70 3.52 -31.08 -17.96
CA GLU A 70 3.34 -31.60 -16.59
C GLU A 70 4.04 -30.76 -15.51
N GLU A 71 4.91 -29.83 -15.91
CA GLU A 71 5.65 -28.99 -14.99
C GLU A 71 4.74 -27.86 -14.43
N ARG A 72 4.93 -27.56 -13.14
CA ARG A 72 4.17 -26.56 -12.38
C ARG A 72 5.12 -25.67 -11.61
N GLN A 73 4.83 -24.37 -11.56
CA GLN A 73 5.51 -23.40 -10.71
C GLN A 73 4.46 -22.51 -10.04
N GLU A 74 4.45 -22.48 -8.72
CA GLU A 74 3.49 -21.71 -7.93
C GLU A 74 4.14 -20.47 -7.32
N TYR A 75 3.35 -19.37 -7.30
CA TYR A 75 3.66 -18.13 -6.61
C TYR A 75 2.47 -17.79 -5.72
N THR A 76 2.72 -17.53 -4.44
CA THR A 76 1.66 -17.31 -3.46
C THR A 76 1.88 -16.02 -2.68
N ILE A 77 0.77 -15.36 -2.32
CA ILE A 77 0.73 -14.22 -1.41
C ILE A 77 -0.40 -14.45 -0.42
N PRO A 78 -0.24 -14.17 0.89
CA PRO A 78 -1.33 -14.20 1.85
C PRO A 78 -2.47 -13.28 1.39
N PHE A 79 -3.68 -13.82 1.32
CA PHE A 79 -4.88 -13.06 0.93
C PHE A 79 -5.63 -12.62 2.18
N GLN A 80 -5.85 -11.32 2.30
CA GLN A 80 -6.66 -10.73 3.36
C GLN A 80 -7.73 -9.83 2.77
N ILE A 81 -8.94 -9.93 3.31
CA ILE A 81 -10.03 -8.99 3.04
C ILE A 81 -9.98 -7.95 4.16
N PHE A 82 -9.69 -6.71 3.79
CA PHE A 82 -9.74 -5.58 4.70
C PHE A 82 -11.15 -4.98 4.70
N PRO A 83 -11.55 -4.25 5.73
CA PRO A 83 -12.78 -3.46 5.68
C PRO A 83 -12.76 -2.50 4.49
N THR A 84 -13.93 -2.31 3.85
CA THR A 84 -14.07 -1.35 2.75
C THR A 84 -13.65 0.04 3.24
N PRO A 85 -12.73 0.72 2.53
CA PRO A 85 -12.29 2.06 2.93
C PRO A 85 -13.47 3.03 3.04
N LEU A 86 -13.43 3.89 4.05
CA LEU A 86 -14.44 4.91 4.25
C LEU A 86 -14.07 6.19 3.50
N ASN A 87 -15.08 6.91 3.03
CA ASN A 87 -14.93 8.25 2.49
C ASN A 87 -14.84 9.29 3.63
N LYS A 88 -14.65 10.58 3.27
CA LYS A 88 -14.57 11.67 4.25
C LYS A 88 -15.80 11.82 5.17
N ASN A 89 -16.94 11.25 4.77
CA ASN A 89 -18.20 11.32 5.54
C ASN A 89 -18.44 10.06 6.39
N GLY A 90 -17.45 9.17 6.54
CA GLY A 90 -17.57 7.93 7.30
C GLY A 90 -18.40 6.83 6.61
N SER A 91 -18.83 7.03 5.36
CA SER A 91 -19.55 6.02 4.57
C SER A 91 -18.55 5.20 3.74
N PRO A 92 -18.87 3.93 3.37
CA PRO A 92 -18.03 3.15 2.47
C PRO A 92 -17.72 3.92 1.17
N SER A 93 -16.47 3.95 0.76
CA SER A 93 -16.02 4.67 -0.46
C SER A 93 -16.46 3.97 -1.74
N MET A 94 -16.84 2.70 -1.66
CA MET A 94 -17.36 1.88 -2.75
C MET A 94 -18.22 0.74 -2.20
N GLN A 95 -18.94 0.04 -3.06
CA GLN A 95 -19.69 -1.16 -2.67
C GLN A 95 -18.72 -2.32 -2.38
N ASP A 96 -19.07 -3.19 -1.43
CA ASP A 96 -18.22 -4.32 -1.01
C ASP A 96 -17.84 -5.24 -2.18
N ILE A 97 -18.76 -5.47 -3.12
CA ILE A 97 -18.46 -6.28 -4.31
C ILE A 97 -17.45 -5.61 -5.25
N GLN A 98 -17.48 -4.29 -5.35
CA GLN A 98 -16.47 -3.55 -6.11
C GLN A 98 -15.12 -3.59 -5.41
N TYR A 99 -15.11 -3.49 -4.08
CA TYR A 99 -13.91 -3.60 -3.29
C TYR A 99 -13.28 -4.99 -3.40
N LEU A 100 -14.08 -6.05 -3.35
CA LEU A 100 -13.61 -7.41 -3.58
C LEU A 100 -12.98 -7.57 -4.96
N GLY A 101 -13.58 -6.99 -6.01
CA GLY A 101 -13.02 -6.94 -7.36
C GLY A 101 -11.68 -6.20 -7.42
N ALA A 102 -11.56 -5.08 -6.71
CA ALA A 102 -10.32 -4.31 -6.61
C ALA A 102 -9.21 -5.12 -5.92
N LEU A 103 -9.52 -5.79 -4.79
CA LEU A 103 -8.59 -6.68 -4.10
C LEU A 103 -8.12 -7.83 -5.01
N ASN A 104 -9.05 -8.49 -5.71
CA ASN A 104 -8.72 -9.56 -6.66
C ASN A 104 -7.73 -9.08 -7.73
N THR A 105 -7.98 -7.92 -8.32
CA THR A 105 -7.10 -7.30 -9.32
C THR A 105 -5.73 -6.94 -8.72
N TYR A 106 -5.71 -6.42 -7.50
CA TYR A 106 -4.51 -6.07 -6.76
C TYR A 106 -3.61 -7.30 -6.55
N TYR A 107 -4.13 -8.37 -5.94
CA TYR A 107 -3.38 -9.59 -5.69
C TYR A 107 -2.90 -10.27 -6.98
N LYS A 108 -3.76 -10.32 -8.00
CA LYS A 108 -3.41 -10.85 -9.31
C LYS A 108 -2.22 -10.09 -9.89
N ARG A 109 -2.25 -8.75 -9.89
CA ARG A 109 -1.15 -7.92 -10.40
C ARG A 109 0.18 -8.24 -9.71
N TYR A 110 0.22 -8.25 -8.38
CA TYR A 110 1.46 -8.52 -7.65
C TYR A 110 2.02 -9.93 -7.89
N LEU A 111 1.17 -10.92 -8.04
CA LEU A 111 1.60 -12.27 -8.38
C LEU A 111 2.27 -12.33 -9.76
N TYR A 112 1.71 -11.64 -10.76
CA TYR A 112 2.36 -11.57 -12.07
C TYR A 112 3.67 -10.76 -12.03
N LEU A 113 3.71 -9.65 -11.33
CA LEU A 113 4.94 -8.88 -11.15
C LEU A 113 6.04 -9.76 -10.55
N ASN A 114 5.72 -10.51 -9.49
CA ASN A 114 6.65 -11.44 -8.85
C ASN A 114 7.07 -12.58 -9.79
N ALA A 115 6.10 -13.24 -10.44
CA ALA A 115 6.36 -14.39 -11.29
C ALA A 115 7.27 -14.04 -12.47
N PHE A 116 7.09 -12.86 -13.06
CA PHE A 116 7.83 -12.42 -14.24
C PHE A 116 8.94 -11.40 -13.96
N GLY A 117 9.23 -11.12 -12.68
CA GLY A 117 10.33 -10.22 -12.28
C GLY A 117 10.16 -8.79 -12.80
N ILE A 118 8.90 -8.34 -12.89
CA ILE A 118 8.60 -6.95 -13.26
C ILE A 118 8.70 -6.11 -11.99
N THR A 119 9.56 -5.10 -12.00
CA THR A 119 9.78 -4.22 -10.85
C THR A 119 9.11 -2.86 -11.09
N ASP A 120 8.30 -2.45 -10.12
CA ASP A 120 7.81 -1.08 -10.02
C ASP A 120 8.85 -0.23 -9.25
N GLY A 121 10.07 -0.11 -9.80
CA GLY A 121 11.26 0.47 -9.12
C GLY A 121 11.07 1.83 -8.49
N GLU A 122 10.00 2.55 -8.83
CA GLU A 122 9.68 3.85 -8.26
C GLU A 122 8.87 3.79 -6.96
N VAL A 123 8.34 2.63 -6.55
CA VAL A 123 7.55 2.51 -5.31
C VAL A 123 8.44 2.61 -4.07
N ILE A 124 9.69 2.15 -4.17
CA ILE A 124 10.67 2.23 -3.08
C ILE A 124 11.49 3.51 -3.19
N ASP A 125 11.81 3.94 -4.43
CA ASP A 125 12.61 5.15 -4.67
C ASP A 125 11.77 6.42 -4.62
N SER A 126 10.45 6.37 -4.83
CA SER A 126 9.57 7.52 -4.63
C SER A 126 9.18 7.75 -3.16
N MET A 127 9.44 6.79 -2.29
CA MET A 127 9.72 7.04 -0.88
C MET A 127 11.13 7.60 -0.80
N ASP A 128 11.34 8.75 -1.43
CA ASP A 128 12.61 9.44 -1.53
C ASP A 128 13.14 9.78 -0.15
N ASN A 129 14.00 8.90 0.36
CA ASN A 129 14.81 9.16 1.54
C ASN A 129 15.85 10.26 1.28
N THR A 130 15.93 10.84 0.07
CA THR A 130 16.98 11.79 -0.33
C THR A 130 16.52 13.24 -0.47
N THR A 131 15.22 13.54 -0.57
CA THR A 131 14.72 14.93 -0.55
C THR A 131 14.21 15.36 0.81
N LEU A 132 14.96 15.07 1.85
CA LEU A 132 14.84 15.83 3.09
C LEU A 132 15.44 17.22 2.84
N LYS A 133 14.58 18.15 2.43
CA LYS A 133 14.89 19.56 2.48
C LYS A 133 15.35 19.88 3.89
N LYS A 134 16.58 20.42 4.01
CA LYS A 134 17.24 20.91 5.21
C LYS A 134 16.26 21.38 6.30
N GLY A 135 16.04 20.52 7.26
CA GLY A 135 15.27 20.76 8.45
C GLY A 135 15.23 19.47 9.24
N VAL A 136 16.33 19.21 9.97
CA VAL A 136 16.53 18.12 10.94
C VAL A 136 16.08 16.74 10.46
N THR A 137 16.98 16.06 9.75
CA THR A 137 16.89 14.64 9.43
C THR A 137 17.01 13.80 10.69
N PHE A 138 15.96 13.14 11.08
CA PHE A 138 16.04 12.03 12.00
C PHE A 138 16.12 10.73 11.18
N THR A 139 17.31 10.18 11.03
CA THR A 139 17.51 8.79 10.61
C THR A 139 17.40 7.93 11.86
N PRO A 140 16.38 7.06 11.97
CA PRO A 140 16.33 6.12 13.09
C PRO A 140 17.58 5.23 13.00
N ASN A 141 18.43 5.30 14.01
CA ASN A 141 19.67 4.52 14.08
C ASN A 141 19.47 3.08 14.53
N THR A 142 18.23 2.69 14.87
CA THR A 142 17.88 1.33 15.31
C THR A 142 16.45 0.95 14.91
N LYS A 143 16.22 -0.37 14.71
CA LYS A 143 14.86 -0.94 14.48
C LYS A 143 13.87 -0.61 15.62
N GLU A 144 14.35 -0.33 16.80
CA GLU A 144 13.59 0.03 17.97
C GLU A 144 12.96 1.44 17.84
N GLN A 145 13.72 2.39 17.31
CA GLN A 145 13.25 3.76 17.03
C GLN A 145 12.20 3.81 15.92
N GLU A 146 12.33 2.97 14.88
CA GLU A 146 11.31 2.83 13.83
C GLU A 146 9.98 2.32 14.39
N GLN A 147 10.04 1.35 15.30
CA GLN A 147 8.85 0.81 15.95
C GLN A 147 8.17 1.85 16.85
N ASP A 148 8.93 2.68 17.53
CA ASP A 148 8.38 3.71 18.41
C ASP A 148 7.73 4.85 17.62
N ILE A 149 8.30 5.25 16.49
CA ILE A 149 7.67 6.20 15.56
C ILE A 149 6.35 5.64 15.03
N LEU A 150 6.33 4.38 14.60
CA LEU A 150 5.13 3.73 14.10
C LEU A 150 4.03 3.64 15.17
N LYS A 151 4.40 3.35 16.43
CA LYS A 151 3.46 3.37 17.57
C LYS A 151 2.88 4.77 17.80
N LEU A 152 3.72 5.81 17.75
CA LEU A 152 3.26 7.21 17.92
C LEU A 152 2.31 7.62 16.78
N MET A 153 2.62 7.26 15.54
CA MET A 153 1.76 7.57 14.39
C MET A 153 0.40 6.85 14.46
N ASN A 154 0.39 5.59 14.89
CA ASN A 154 -0.85 4.85 15.06
C ASN A 154 -1.67 5.45 16.22
N LYS A 155 -1.05 5.73 17.36
CA LYS A 155 -1.69 6.37 18.49
C LYS A 155 -2.28 7.73 18.14
N MET A 156 -1.57 8.54 17.37
CA MET A 156 -2.08 9.82 16.85
C MET A 156 -3.34 9.64 16.02
N LYS A 157 -3.35 8.64 15.10
CA LYS A 157 -4.53 8.35 14.28
C LYS A 157 -5.75 7.96 15.08
N ASP A 158 -5.57 7.09 16.08
CA ASP A 158 -6.64 6.66 16.97
C ASP A 158 -7.20 7.87 17.76
N LEU A 159 -6.35 8.70 18.33
CA LEU A 159 -6.74 9.91 19.05
C LEU A 159 -7.44 10.96 18.17
N VAL A 160 -7.07 11.09 16.91
CA VAL A 160 -7.76 11.97 15.95
C VAL A 160 -9.20 11.52 15.76
N ILE A 161 -9.44 10.21 15.66
CA ILE A 161 -10.78 9.62 15.57
C ILE A 161 -11.56 9.85 16.87
N ASP A 162 -10.97 9.51 18.02
CA ASP A 162 -11.62 9.57 19.32
C ASP A 162 -11.99 11.00 19.74
N THR A 163 -11.19 11.98 19.31
CA THR A 163 -11.42 13.40 19.59
C THR A 163 -12.20 14.14 18.51
N ASN A 164 -12.62 13.44 17.44
CA ASN A 164 -13.25 14.04 16.26
C ASN A 164 -12.47 15.25 15.71
N SER A 165 -11.12 15.14 15.71
CA SER A 165 -10.25 16.22 15.24
C SER A 165 -10.05 16.13 13.73
N ASP A 166 -9.86 17.28 13.07
CA ASP A 166 -9.55 17.33 11.63
C ASP A 166 -8.03 17.15 11.43
N MET A 167 -7.65 16.11 10.68
CA MET A 167 -6.25 15.84 10.35
C MET A 167 -5.63 16.96 9.51
N ASP A 168 -6.39 17.57 8.60
CA ASP A 168 -5.89 18.61 7.71
C ASP A 168 -5.54 19.89 8.53
N GLU A 169 -6.32 20.19 9.57
CA GLU A 169 -6.01 21.27 10.52
C GLU A 169 -4.76 20.99 11.35
N ILE A 170 -4.60 19.75 11.81
CA ILE A 170 -3.39 19.31 12.54
C ILE A 170 -2.15 19.47 11.66
N LEU A 171 -2.19 18.95 10.42
CA LEU A 171 -1.07 19.05 9.47
C LEU A 171 -0.74 20.52 9.17
N LYS A 172 -1.76 21.37 9.02
CA LYS A 172 -1.57 22.81 8.81
C LYS A 172 -0.93 23.50 10.02
N TYR A 173 -1.33 23.12 11.23
CA TYR A 173 -0.74 23.65 12.49
C TYR A 173 0.76 23.34 12.58
N TYR A 174 1.15 22.09 12.28
CA TYR A 174 2.57 21.68 12.29
C TYR A 174 3.32 22.06 11.01
N LYS A 175 2.66 22.70 10.02
CA LYS A 175 3.22 23.13 8.73
C LYS A 175 3.84 22.00 7.92
N VAL A 176 3.23 20.83 7.96
CA VAL A 176 3.64 19.64 7.22
C VAL A 176 2.55 19.24 6.21
N LYS A 177 2.93 18.49 5.17
CA LYS A 177 2.01 18.04 4.13
C LYS A 177 1.34 16.70 4.45
N SER A 178 2.01 15.90 5.27
CA SER A 178 1.52 14.59 5.71
C SER A 178 2.02 14.29 7.12
N ASN A 179 1.38 13.33 7.79
CA ASN A 179 1.82 12.84 9.10
C ASN A 179 3.21 12.17 9.05
N ALA A 180 3.63 11.66 7.88
CA ALA A 180 4.96 11.11 7.68
C ALA A 180 6.05 12.19 7.64
N ASP A 181 5.69 13.45 7.38
CA ASP A 181 6.63 14.59 7.38
C ASP A 181 6.82 15.20 8.78
N MET A 182 6.08 14.72 9.79
CA MET A 182 6.20 15.19 11.17
C MET A 182 7.48 14.66 11.82
N THR A 183 8.19 15.52 12.57
CA THR A 183 9.28 15.07 13.42
C THR A 183 8.75 14.29 14.63
N ILE A 184 9.62 13.49 15.29
CA ILE A 184 9.22 12.75 16.50
C ILE A 184 8.69 13.71 17.56
N GLU A 185 9.32 14.86 17.73
CA GLU A 185 8.90 15.89 18.68
C GLU A 185 7.50 16.42 18.33
N GLN A 186 7.24 16.67 17.04
CA GLN A 186 5.91 17.07 16.57
C GLN A 186 4.86 15.97 16.75
N LEU A 187 5.21 14.71 16.50
CA LEU A 187 4.32 13.58 16.76
C LEU A 187 4.00 13.42 18.24
N GLN A 188 5.02 13.52 19.11
CA GLN A 188 4.84 13.45 20.57
C GLN A 188 3.99 14.59 21.09
N ASP A 189 4.24 15.83 20.63
CA ASP A 189 3.46 17.00 21.00
C ASP A 189 2.00 16.86 20.51
N CYS A 190 1.79 16.42 19.28
CA CYS A 190 0.46 16.17 18.73
C CYS A 190 -0.31 15.12 19.54
N VAL A 191 0.31 13.98 19.83
CA VAL A 191 -0.31 12.92 20.65
C VAL A 191 -0.68 13.46 22.03
N LYS A 192 0.21 14.20 22.69
CA LYS A 192 -0.04 14.82 24.00
C LYS A 192 -1.22 15.79 23.98
N ASN A 193 -1.29 16.64 22.96
CA ASN A 193 -2.38 17.61 22.82
C ASN A 193 -3.73 16.93 22.55
N LEU A 194 -3.75 15.87 21.75
CA LEU A 194 -4.95 15.07 21.50
C LEU A 194 -5.40 14.28 22.74
N GLU A 195 -4.48 13.74 23.55
CA GLU A 195 -4.80 13.10 24.83
C GLU A 195 -5.43 14.09 25.82
N LEU A 196 -4.94 15.31 25.88
CA LEU A 196 -5.52 16.36 26.72
C LEU A 196 -6.93 16.75 26.23
N LYS A 197 -7.13 16.81 24.90
CA LYS A 197 -8.45 17.05 24.30
C LYS A 197 -9.42 15.91 24.64
N LEU A 198 -8.98 14.65 24.52
CA LEU A 198 -9.79 13.48 24.85
C LEU A 198 -10.24 13.50 26.31
N LYS A 199 -9.32 13.73 27.25
CA LYS A 199 -9.64 13.86 28.68
C LYS A 199 -10.66 14.95 28.96
N LYS A 200 -10.57 16.07 28.24
CA LYS A 200 -11.55 17.17 28.40
C LYS A 200 -12.93 16.75 27.88
N ILE A 201 -12.98 16.04 26.76
CA ILE A 201 -14.22 15.49 26.22
C ILE A 201 -14.87 14.49 27.18
N GLU A 202 -14.08 13.59 27.78
CA GLU A 202 -14.54 12.62 28.75
C GLU A 202 -15.10 13.31 30.02
N MET A 203 -14.41 14.30 30.57
CA MET A 203 -14.87 15.06 31.72
C MET A 203 -16.19 15.82 31.44
N LEU A 204 -16.36 16.37 30.23
CA LEU A 204 -17.60 17.03 29.82
C LEU A 204 -18.76 16.05 29.71
N ARG A 205 -18.51 14.87 29.16
CA ARG A 205 -19.51 13.79 29.08
C ARG A 205 -19.96 13.30 30.47
N GLU A 206 -19.02 13.13 31.39
CA GLU A 206 -19.32 12.74 32.77
C GLU A 206 -20.12 13.82 33.56
N SER A 207 -19.91 15.10 33.19
CA SER A 207 -20.63 16.24 33.82
C SER A 207 -22.01 16.53 33.18
N GLY A 208 -22.41 15.76 32.15
CA GLY A 208 -23.69 15.93 31.48
C GLY A 208 -23.80 17.17 30.59
N GLN A 209 -22.69 17.78 30.22
CA GLN A 209 -22.62 18.90 29.30
C GLN A 209 -22.40 18.41 27.86
N GLU A 210 -23.21 18.87 26.90
CA GLU A 210 -23.02 18.57 25.48
C GLU A 210 -21.69 19.14 24.97
N VAL A 211 -20.97 18.31 24.23
CA VAL A 211 -19.73 18.71 23.55
C VAL A 211 -20.11 19.21 22.17
N GLU A 212 -20.07 20.53 21.95
CA GLU A 212 -20.16 21.13 20.61
C GLU A 212 -18.89 20.83 19.78
#